data_1385b978e087e29ea298766b32f9932d
#
_entry.id   1385b978e087e29ea298766b32f9932d
#
_cell.length_a   1.000
_cell.length_b   1.000
_cell.length_c   1.000
_cell.angle_alpha   90.00
_cell.angle_beta   90.00
_cell.angle_gamma   90.00
#
_symmetry.space_group_name_H-M   'P 1'
#
loop_
_entity.id
_entity.type
_entity.pdbx_description
1 polymer ?
#
loop_
_entity_poly.entity_id
_entity_poly.type
_entity_poly.pdbx_seq_one_letter_code
_entity_poly.pdbx_strand_id
1 'polypeptide(L)'
;MNERVQAPSLVYADVAGGDRLAVRLGGAEAGYAVERCLNRMSRCAEAYAATDLQVRTDVVVARFADADSALLAAREMRERVRALPPMSGIKLVLRAGVVLEADAESALEKPEALAAWLVSSQNPDTIAVSEGFGQALSPSMRRMLGRLGDNEGGVPFPALELGEAPPPTPAELRLDAIQAHKTLNVSFRGRNWCIDAAHPTLLFGRETGNDIVIPDPRVSRQHARIELRGGLFYLADTSTNGTYLLEQGRAELCIKRDEFILGEKGHIGCGFSPAENMSDAVAFALA
;
A
#
# COMPACT_ATOMS: atom_id res chain seq x y z
N MET A 1 -9.84 -7.55 -7.96
CA MET A 1 -8.40 -7.47 -8.29
C MET A 1 -8.09 -5.99 -8.14
N ASN A 2 -7.50 -5.61 -6.98
CA ASN A 2 -7.21 -4.20 -6.69
C ASN A 2 -6.32 -3.64 -7.79
N GLU A 3 -6.78 -2.66 -8.55
CA GLU A 3 -5.88 -1.75 -9.23
C GLU A 3 -5.20 -0.87 -8.16
N ARG A 4 -4.20 -1.41 -7.47
CA ARG A 4 -3.19 -0.56 -6.85
C ARG A 4 -2.63 0.29 -7.99
N VAL A 5 -2.48 1.58 -7.76
CA VAL A 5 -1.77 2.45 -8.70
C VAL A 5 -0.48 1.73 -9.06
N GLN A 6 -0.40 1.23 -10.30
CA GLN A 6 0.78 0.53 -10.78
C GLN A 6 1.90 1.56 -10.83
N ALA A 7 2.80 1.50 -9.88
CA ALA A 7 4.02 2.28 -9.84
C ALA A 7 5.20 1.30 -9.83
N PRO A 8 5.57 0.74 -10.99
CA PRO A 8 6.66 -0.21 -11.10
C PRO A 8 7.91 0.34 -10.44
N SER A 9 8.49 -0.45 -9.55
CA SER A 9 9.54 -0.01 -8.65
C SER A 9 10.69 -1.00 -8.60
N LEU A 10 11.89 -0.50 -8.39
CA LEU A 10 13.12 -1.28 -8.31
C LEU A 10 13.78 -1.09 -6.94
N VAL A 11 14.17 -2.21 -6.33
CA VAL A 11 15.04 -2.28 -5.15
C VAL A 11 16.41 -2.77 -5.60
N TYR A 12 17.44 -1.99 -5.31
CA TYR A 12 18.83 -2.37 -5.42
C TYR A 12 19.41 -2.45 -4.02
N ALA A 13 19.81 -3.63 -3.56
CA ALA A 13 20.26 -3.83 -2.19
C ALA A 13 21.60 -4.57 -2.16
N ASP A 14 22.61 -3.99 -1.50
CA ASP A 14 23.91 -4.59 -1.32
C ASP A 14 24.18 -5.01 0.13
N VAL A 15 25.20 -5.83 0.32
CA VAL A 15 25.68 -6.29 1.62
C VAL A 15 27.00 -5.62 1.95
N ALA A 16 26.96 -4.66 2.88
CA ALA A 16 28.14 -3.96 3.36
C ALA A 16 28.87 -4.73 4.48
N GLY A 17 30.20 -4.65 4.49
CA GLY A 17 31.06 -5.28 5.49
C GLY A 17 31.74 -6.57 5.04
N GLY A 18 31.40 -7.09 3.85
CA GLY A 18 32.02 -8.30 3.28
C GLY A 18 33.54 -8.19 3.14
N ASP A 19 34.06 -7.06 2.65
CA ASP A 19 35.51 -6.82 2.49
C ASP A 19 36.23 -6.89 3.82
N ARG A 20 35.69 -6.25 4.87
CA ARG A 20 36.28 -6.30 6.22
C ARG A 20 36.29 -7.72 6.78
N LEU A 21 35.24 -8.49 6.47
CA LEU A 21 35.15 -9.89 6.87
C LEU A 21 36.14 -10.75 6.12
N ALA A 22 36.34 -10.52 4.81
CA ALA A 22 37.35 -11.21 3.98
C ALA A 22 38.80 -11.01 4.46
N VAL A 23 39.10 -9.79 4.87
CA VAL A 23 40.43 -9.48 5.48
C VAL A 23 40.62 -10.25 6.78
N ARG A 24 39.58 -10.51 7.55
CA ARG A 24 39.68 -11.11 8.88
C ARG A 24 39.57 -12.64 8.89
N LEU A 25 38.79 -13.23 8.03
CA LEU A 25 38.47 -14.66 8.00
C LEU A 25 38.93 -15.37 6.71
N GLY A 26 39.28 -14.61 5.67
CA GLY A 26 39.51 -15.12 4.33
C GLY A 26 38.29 -15.04 3.40
N GLY A 27 38.58 -15.05 2.10
CA GLY A 27 37.55 -14.79 1.08
C GLY A 27 36.44 -15.84 1.03
N ALA A 28 36.75 -17.10 1.26
CA ALA A 28 35.74 -18.19 1.20
C ALA A 28 34.71 -18.04 2.32
N GLU A 29 35.12 -17.84 3.57
CA GLU A 29 34.21 -17.70 4.71
C GLU A 29 33.41 -16.40 4.65
N ALA A 30 34.02 -15.31 4.20
CA ALA A 30 33.31 -14.07 3.95
C ALA A 30 32.26 -14.24 2.83
N GLY A 31 32.60 -14.95 1.75
CA GLY A 31 31.67 -15.29 0.68
C GLY A 31 30.44 -16.04 1.18
N TYR A 32 30.60 -17.07 2.01
CA TYR A 32 29.46 -17.79 2.62
C TYR A 32 28.57 -16.89 3.48
N ALA A 33 29.18 -15.96 4.21
CA ALA A 33 28.42 -15.03 5.05
C ALA A 33 27.57 -14.06 4.19
N VAL A 34 28.16 -13.53 3.12
CA VAL A 34 27.46 -12.66 2.15
C VAL A 34 26.36 -13.43 1.44
N GLU A 35 26.62 -14.64 0.96
CA GLU A 35 25.63 -15.52 0.31
C GLU A 35 24.42 -15.78 1.22
N ARG A 36 24.64 -15.99 2.52
CA ARG A 36 23.53 -16.14 3.48
C ARG A 36 22.67 -14.90 3.58
N CYS A 37 23.25 -13.70 3.48
CA CYS A 37 22.50 -12.45 3.43
C CYS A 37 21.68 -12.38 2.14
N LEU A 38 22.31 -12.62 0.97
CA LEU A 38 21.67 -12.59 -0.34
C LEU A 38 20.47 -13.56 -0.42
N ASN A 39 20.63 -14.79 0.08
CA ASN A 39 19.57 -15.78 0.14
C ASN A 39 18.37 -15.32 0.99
N ARG A 40 18.61 -14.60 2.09
CA ARG A 40 17.53 -14.03 2.90
C ARG A 40 16.84 -12.88 2.19
N MET A 41 17.60 -12.01 1.55
CA MET A 41 17.07 -10.88 0.78
C MET A 41 16.23 -11.36 -0.39
N SER A 42 16.69 -12.38 -1.12
CA SER A 42 15.93 -12.99 -2.24
C SER A 42 14.59 -13.54 -1.79
N ARG A 43 14.56 -14.27 -0.67
CA ARG A 43 13.31 -14.79 -0.10
C ARG A 43 12.35 -13.69 0.34
N CYS A 44 12.88 -12.53 0.79
CA CYS A 44 12.03 -11.38 1.07
C CYS A 44 11.42 -10.82 -0.23
N ALA A 45 12.22 -10.66 -1.30
CA ALA A 45 11.70 -10.21 -2.58
C ALA A 45 10.58 -11.12 -3.10
N GLU A 46 10.78 -12.43 -3.06
CA GLU A 46 9.77 -13.42 -3.45
C GLU A 46 8.51 -13.34 -2.59
N ALA A 47 8.65 -13.19 -1.26
CA ALA A 47 7.52 -13.11 -0.33
C ALA A 47 6.65 -11.85 -0.57
N TYR A 48 7.24 -10.77 -1.08
CA TYR A 48 6.53 -9.54 -1.48
C TYR A 48 6.21 -9.47 -2.98
N ALA A 49 6.19 -10.64 -3.64
CA ALA A 49 5.77 -10.79 -5.04
C ALA A 49 6.61 -9.97 -6.03
N ALA A 50 7.95 -10.03 -5.91
CA ALA A 50 8.84 -9.46 -6.91
C ALA A 50 8.52 -10.04 -8.30
N THR A 51 8.42 -9.17 -9.31
CA THR A 51 8.13 -9.52 -10.70
C THR A 51 9.37 -9.96 -11.46
N ASP A 52 10.55 -9.50 -11.02
CA ASP A 52 11.87 -9.91 -11.52
C ASP A 52 12.87 -9.89 -10.36
N LEU A 53 13.79 -10.84 -10.34
CA LEU A 53 14.78 -11.00 -9.28
C LEU A 53 16.14 -11.41 -9.86
N GLN A 54 17.15 -10.61 -9.62
CA GLN A 54 18.53 -10.87 -10.01
C GLN A 54 19.43 -10.86 -8.78
N VAL A 55 20.21 -11.92 -8.58
CA VAL A 55 21.21 -12.04 -7.53
C VAL A 55 22.58 -12.00 -8.15
N ARG A 56 23.43 -11.12 -7.67
CA ARG A 56 24.83 -10.95 -8.09
C ARG A 56 25.75 -11.25 -6.91
N THR A 57 27.04 -11.02 -7.05
CA THR A 57 28.06 -11.40 -6.05
C THR A 57 27.78 -10.88 -4.63
N ASP A 58 27.28 -9.66 -4.50
CA ASP A 58 27.03 -8.96 -3.22
C ASP A 58 25.72 -8.14 -3.25
N VAL A 59 24.92 -8.28 -4.32
CA VAL A 59 23.78 -7.43 -4.62
C VAL A 59 22.56 -8.27 -4.98
N VAL A 60 21.39 -7.83 -4.51
CA VAL A 60 20.07 -8.26 -4.98
C VAL A 60 19.40 -7.09 -5.69
N VAL A 61 18.96 -7.31 -6.93
CA VAL A 61 18.13 -6.38 -7.68
C VAL A 61 16.75 -7.03 -7.86
N ALA A 62 15.72 -6.35 -7.37
CA ALA A 62 14.35 -6.88 -7.43
C ALA A 62 13.38 -5.81 -7.97
N ARG A 63 12.46 -6.22 -8.85
CA ARG A 63 11.39 -5.37 -9.38
C ARG A 63 10.06 -5.75 -8.78
N PHE A 64 9.20 -4.75 -8.60
CA PHE A 64 7.87 -4.90 -8.01
C PHE A 64 6.85 -4.14 -8.86
N ALA A 65 5.62 -4.61 -8.86
CA ALA A 65 4.52 -3.95 -9.57
C ALA A 65 4.07 -2.65 -8.90
N ASP A 66 4.31 -2.49 -7.59
CA ASP A 66 3.89 -1.33 -6.80
C ASP A 66 4.95 -0.90 -5.78
N ALA A 67 4.91 0.38 -5.42
CA ALA A 67 5.87 1.01 -4.52
C ALA A 67 5.75 0.48 -3.06
N ASP A 68 4.56 0.21 -2.58
CA ASP A 68 4.34 -0.26 -1.21
C ASP A 68 4.99 -1.64 -0.98
N SER A 69 4.82 -2.56 -1.93
CA SER A 69 5.46 -3.88 -1.90
C SER A 69 6.99 -3.77 -1.94
N ALA A 70 7.54 -2.88 -2.78
CA ALA A 70 8.97 -2.64 -2.88
C ALA A 70 9.57 -2.13 -1.55
N LEU A 71 8.92 -1.14 -0.89
CA LEU A 71 9.39 -0.60 0.37
C LEU A 71 9.32 -1.62 1.51
N LEU A 72 8.24 -2.39 1.59
CA LEU A 72 8.08 -3.45 2.59
C LEU A 72 9.12 -4.56 2.40
N ALA A 73 9.39 -4.96 1.15
CA ALA A 73 10.44 -5.93 0.84
C ALA A 73 11.82 -5.42 1.28
N ALA A 74 12.19 -4.19 0.92
CA ALA A 74 13.47 -3.59 1.31
C ALA A 74 13.62 -3.51 2.84
N ARG A 75 12.55 -3.12 3.55
CA ARG A 75 12.52 -3.09 5.02
C ARG A 75 12.73 -4.48 5.60
N GLU A 76 11.98 -5.48 5.15
CA GLU A 76 12.12 -6.85 5.64
C GLU A 76 13.51 -7.42 5.34
N MET A 77 14.10 -7.13 4.18
CA MET A 77 15.47 -7.48 3.85
C MET A 77 16.44 -6.92 4.90
N ARG A 78 16.31 -5.63 5.25
CA ARG A 78 17.16 -4.99 6.29
C ARG A 78 17.02 -5.70 7.63
N GLU A 79 15.79 -5.96 8.09
CA GLU A 79 15.56 -6.62 9.38
C GLU A 79 16.11 -8.06 9.39
N ARG A 80 15.97 -8.81 8.30
CA ARG A 80 16.50 -10.17 8.17
C ARG A 80 18.03 -10.23 8.16
N VAL A 81 18.69 -9.23 7.57
CA VAL A 81 20.16 -9.10 7.62
C VAL A 81 20.60 -8.64 9.01
N ARG A 82 19.93 -7.66 9.61
CA ARG A 82 20.18 -7.19 10.99
C ARG A 82 20.10 -8.30 12.04
N ALA A 83 19.19 -9.26 11.86
CA ALA A 83 19.00 -10.39 12.76
C ALA A 83 20.13 -11.42 12.72
N LEU A 84 21.06 -11.33 11.76
CA LEU A 84 22.22 -12.22 11.70
C LEU A 84 23.24 -11.87 12.78
N PRO A 85 23.79 -12.88 13.50
CA PRO A 85 24.86 -12.62 14.45
C PRO A 85 26.13 -12.13 13.74
N PRO A 86 26.93 -11.30 14.41
CA PRO A 86 28.22 -10.88 13.89
C PRO A 86 29.15 -12.08 13.76
N MET A 87 30.01 -12.09 12.72
CA MET A 87 31.07 -13.05 12.53
C MET A 87 32.42 -12.40 12.84
N SER A 88 33.22 -12.97 13.71
CA SER A 88 34.49 -12.39 14.19
C SER A 88 34.39 -10.90 14.60
N GLY A 89 33.27 -10.51 15.23
CA GLY A 89 33.01 -9.14 15.66
C GLY A 89 32.63 -8.18 14.53
N ILE A 90 32.49 -8.66 13.28
CA ILE A 90 32.01 -7.88 12.13
C ILE A 90 30.56 -8.23 11.85
N LYS A 91 29.69 -7.23 11.88
CA LYS A 91 28.30 -7.34 11.49
C LYS A 91 28.16 -6.96 10.01
N LEU A 92 27.55 -7.85 9.22
CA LEU A 92 27.11 -7.51 7.89
C LEU A 92 25.80 -6.74 7.99
N VAL A 93 25.66 -5.71 7.19
CA VAL A 93 24.50 -4.84 7.15
C VAL A 93 24.07 -4.61 5.71
N LEU A 94 22.80 -4.25 5.52
CA LEU A 94 22.26 -3.93 4.21
C LEU A 94 22.36 -2.43 3.95
N ARG A 95 22.56 -2.08 2.67
CA ARG A 95 22.24 -0.76 2.10
C ARG A 95 21.29 -0.98 0.93
N ALA A 96 20.23 -0.19 0.82
CA ALA A 96 19.33 -0.31 -0.31
C ALA A 96 18.95 1.05 -0.89
N GLY A 97 18.85 1.09 -2.22
CA GLY A 97 18.26 2.17 -2.99
C GLY A 97 16.94 1.70 -3.59
N VAL A 98 15.86 2.47 -3.42
CA VAL A 98 14.54 2.16 -3.96
C VAL A 98 14.05 3.31 -4.81
N VAL A 99 13.66 3.01 -6.05
CA VAL A 99 13.28 4.01 -7.05
C VAL A 99 12.07 3.54 -7.85
N LEU A 100 11.35 4.49 -8.46
CA LEU A 100 10.40 4.15 -9.52
C LEU A 100 11.16 3.82 -10.82
N GLU A 101 10.62 2.94 -11.63
CA GLU A 101 11.15 2.72 -12.98
C GLU A 101 11.05 3.99 -13.84
N ALA A 102 10.04 4.83 -13.59
CA ALA A 102 9.86 6.11 -14.26
C ALA A 102 10.85 7.21 -13.82
N ASP A 103 11.50 7.10 -12.66
CA ASP A 103 12.45 8.12 -12.18
C ASP A 103 13.71 8.23 -13.06
N ALA A 104 14.00 7.21 -13.85
CA ALA A 104 15.18 7.16 -14.71
C ALA A 104 15.19 8.19 -15.85
N GLU A 105 14.04 8.74 -16.20
CA GLU A 105 13.93 9.68 -17.33
C GLU A 105 14.56 11.06 -17.06
N SER A 106 14.87 11.38 -15.81
CA SER A 106 15.27 12.75 -15.43
C SER A 106 16.77 12.98 -15.21
N ALA A 107 17.59 11.95 -14.91
CA ALA A 107 19.00 12.19 -14.55
C ALA A 107 19.99 11.06 -14.83
N LEU A 108 19.58 9.81 -14.83
CA LEU A 108 20.41 8.65 -15.16
C LEU A 108 19.59 7.73 -16.09
N GLU A 109 20.20 7.27 -17.16
CA GLU A 109 19.51 6.52 -18.24
C GLU A 109 18.84 5.22 -17.80
N LYS A 110 19.06 4.76 -16.55
CA LYS A 110 18.51 3.48 -16.06
C LYS A 110 18.12 3.57 -14.58
N PRO A 111 16.95 3.04 -14.18
CA PRO A 111 16.51 3.01 -12.77
C PRO A 111 17.52 2.31 -11.85
N GLU A 112 18.15 1.24 -12.33
CA GLU A 112 19.18 0.52 -11.59
C GLU A 112 20.40 1.38 -11.27
N ALA A 113 20.83 2.25 -12.20
CA ALA A 113 21.94 3.14 -11.98
C ALA A 113 21.62 4.19 -10.90
N LEU A 114 20.39 4.72 -10.89
CA LEU A 114 19.92 5.63 -9.85
C LEU A 114 19.86 4.94 -8.47
N ALA A 115 19.32 3.74 -8.41
CA ALA A 115 19.25 2.97 -7.17
C ALA A 115 20.63 2.59 -6.62
N ALA A 116 21.57 2.17 -7.49
CA ALA A 116 22.95 1.89 -7.13
C ALA A 116 23.69 3.15 -6.65
N TRP A 117 23.44 4.30 -7.27
CA TRP A 117 23.97 5.56 -6.81
C TRP A 117 23.47 5.94 -5.40
N LEU A 118 22.16 5.77 -5.13
CA LEU A 118 21.58 5.96 -3.79
C LEU A 118 22.31 5.09 -2.75
N VAL A 119 22.56 3.82 -3.07
CA VAL A 119 23.31 2.90 -2.19
C VAL A 119 24.74 3.38 -1.93
N SER A 120 25.47 3.81 -2.97
CA SER A 120 26.86 4.25 -2.84
C SER A 120 27.02 5.52 -2.01
N SER A 121 25.99 6.36 -1.98
CA SER A 121 25.97 7.66 -1.29
C SER A 121 25.54 7.54 0.17
N GLN A 122 25.14 6.36 0.65
CA GLN A 122 24.54 6.18 1.97
C GLN A 122 25.45 5.51 2.99
N ASN A 123 25.16 5.77 4.26
CA ASN A 123 25.73 5.04 5.38
C ASN A 123 25.32 3.57 5.37
N PRO A 124 26.14 2.68 5.93
CA PRO A 124 25.73 1.29 6.15
C PRO A 124 24.41 1.19 6.96
N ASP A 125 23.59 0.18 6.64
CA ASP A 125 22.33 -0.12 7.31
C ASP A 125 21.17 0.87 6.99
N THR A 126 21.25 1.53 5.83
CA THR A 126 20.29 2.56 5.38
C THR A 126 19.50 2.06 4.18
N ILE A 127 18.23 2.49 4.08
CA ILE A 127 17.39 2.36 2.90
C ILE A 127 17.04 3.77 2.44
N ALA A 128 17.58 4.18 1.30
CA ALA A 128 17.28 5.45 0.67
C ALA A 128 16.26 5.26 -0.47
N VAL A 129 15.39 6.21 -0.66
CA VAL A 129 14.39 6.18 -1.72
C VAL A 129 14.43 7.50 -2.49
N SER A 130 14.13 7.46 -3.80
CA SER A 130 13.93 8.68 -4.59
C SER A 130 12.69 9.44 -4.12
N GLU A 131 12.65 10.74 -4.34
CA GLU A 131 11.47 11.56 -3.99
C GLU A 131 10.23 11.10 -4.78
N GLY A 132 10.39 10.80 -6.08
CA GLY A 132 9.31 10.28 -6.92
C GLY A 132 8.73 8.98 -6.37
N PHE A 133 9.59 8.05 -5.94
CA PHE A 133 9.16 6.84 -5.25
C PHE A 133 8.38 7.17 -3.95
N GLY A 134 8.88 8.10 -3.13
CA GLY A 134 8.22 8.53 -1.90
C GLY A 134 6.83 9.11 -2.16
N GLN A 135 6.63 9.81 -3.28
CA GLN A 135 5.31 10.35 -3.68
C GLN A 135 4.35 9.27 -4.18
N ALA A 136 4.85 8.17 -4.73
CA ALA A 136 4.04 7.04 -5.21
C ALA A 136 3.55 6.10 -4.10
N LEU A 137 4.11 6.19 -2.90
CA LEU A 137 3.67 5.40 -1.75
C LEU A 137 2.27 5.80 -1.28
N SER A 138 1.55 4.83 -0.72
CA SER A 138 0.31 5.12 0.02
C SER A 138 0.57 6.06 1.20
N PRO A 139 -0.42 6.85 1.65
CA PRO A 139 -0.24 7.82 2.75
C PRO A 139 0.31 7.20 4.04
N SER A 140 -0.14 6.00 4.40
CA SER A 140 0.35 5.30 5.60
C SER A 140 1.79 4.81 5.44
N MET A 141 2.20 4.35 4.24
CA MET A 141 3.58 3.97 3.96
C MET A 141 4.52 5.16 3.94
N ARG A 142 4.06 6.29 3.40
CA ARG A 142 4.84 7.53 3.34
C ARG A 142 5.28 8.04 4.72
N ARG A 143 4.50 7.76 5.77
CA ARG A 143 4.85 8.11 7.16
C ARG A 143 6.09 7.40 7.69
N MET A 144 6.51 6.31 7.03
CA MET A 144 7.75 5.60 7.38
C MET A 144 9.00 6.32 6.86
N LEU A 145 8.87 7.31 5.99
CA LEU A 145 10.00 8.03 5.41
C LEU A 145 10.32 9.29 6.23
N GLY A 146 11.62 9.52 6.42
CA GLY A 146 12.18 10.74 6.99
C GLY A 146 13.06 11.47 5.98
N ARG A 147 13.58 12.62 6.37
CA ARG A 147 14.62 13.30 5.60
C ARG A 147 15.89 12.45 5.61
N LEU A 148 16.52 12.34 4.45
CA LEU A 148 17.87 11.81 4.37
C LEU A 148 18.81 12.73 5.18
N GLY A 149 19.62 12.15 6.06
CA GLY A 149 20.63 12.91 6.80
C GLY A 149 21.61 13.60 5.84
N ASP A 150 22.05 14.81 6.19
CA ASP A 150 23.04 15.56 5.43
C ASP A 150 24.36 14.75 5.39
N ASN A 151 24.58 14.01 4.32
CA ASN A 151 25.88 13.41 4.04
C ASN A 151 26.77 14.44 3.37
N GLU A 152 28.06 14.48 3.74
CA GLU A 152 29.09 15.43 3.25
C GLU A 152 29.27 15.45 1.72
N GLY A 153 28.57 14.58 0.97
CA GLY A 153 28.68 14.42 -0.47
C GLY A 153 27.60 15.08 -1.33
N GLY A 154 26.66 15.82 -0.75
CA GLY A 154 25.58 16.51 -1.46
C GLY A 154 24.80 15.58 -2.41
N VAL A 155 23.60 15.18 -2.03
CA VAL A 155 22.73 14.35 -2.88
C VAL A 155 22.28 15.18 -4.09
N PRO A 156 22.64 14.84 -5.35
CA PRO A 156 22.24 15.62 -6.53
C PRO A 156 20.76 15.47 -6.86
N PHE A 157 20.04 14.59 -6.15
CA PHE A 157 18.61 14.36 -6.33
C PHE A 157 17.91 14.39 -4.98
N PRO A 158 16.64 14.86 -4.94
CA PRO A 158 15.79 14.73 -3.77
C PRO A 158 15.62 13.25 -3.40
N ALA A 159 16.05 12.88 -2.21
CA ALA A 159 15.93 11.53 -1.67
C ALA A 159 15.46 11.56 -0.22
N LEU A 160 14.83 10.47 0.20
CA LEU A 160 14.31 10.25 1.55
C LEU A 160 14.94 8.99 2.14
N GLU A 161 14.88 8.83 3.44
CA GLU A 161 15.38 7.66 4.15
C GLU A 161 14.23 6.93 4.86
N LEU A 162 14.26 5.59 4.86
CA LEU A 162 13.34 4.78 5.67
C LEU A 162 13.70 4.91 7.16
N GLY A 163 12.80 5.54 7.91
CA GLY A 163 12.90 5.68 9.36
C GLY A 163 12.59 4.37 10.12
N GLU A 164 12.56 4.48 11.44
CA GLU A 164 12.27 3.37 12.37
C GLU A 164 10.76 3.19 12.66
N ALA A 165 9.88 3.96 12.01
CA ALA A 165 8.45 3.83 12.21
C ALA A 165 7.95 2.41 11.89
N PRO A 166 7.00 1.85 12.66
CA PRO A 166 6.43 0.55 12.38
C PRO A 166 5.68 0.57 11.03
N PRO A 167 5.60 -0.58 10.33
CA PRO A 167 4.83 -0.66 9.11
C PRO A 167 3.34 -0.42 9.40
N PRO A 168 2.60 0.15 8.44
CA PRO A 168 1.17 0.37 8.62
C PRO A 168 0.42 -0.95 8.80
N THR A 169 -0.64 -0.88 9.58
CA THR A 169 -1.54 -2.03 9.79
C THR A 169 -2.36 -2.32 8.53
N PRO A 170 -2.89 -3.55 8.37
CA PRO A 170 -3.82 -3.85 7.27
C PRO A 170 -5.05 -2.93 7.24
N ALA A 171 -5.49 -2.45 8.40
CA ALA A 171 -6.61 -1.51 8.49
C ALA A 171 -6.25 -0.13 7.92
N GLU A 172 -5.05 0.38 8.22
CA GLU A 172 -4.56 1.65 7.67
C GLU A 172 -4.37 1.59 6.16
N LEU A 173 -3.73 0.52 5.64
CA LEU A 173 -3.57 0.30 4.19
C LEU A 173 -4.92 0.22 3.47
N ARG A 174 -5.93 -0.37 4.13
CA ARG A 174 -7.29 -0.39 3.59
C ARG A 174 -7.91 1.00 3.54
N LEU A 175 -7.75 1.81 4.59
CA LEU A 175 -8.25 3.19 4.60
C LEU A 175 -7.59 4.03 3.50
N ASP A 176 -6.29 3.86 3.28
CA ASP A 176 -5.59 4.53 2.18
C ASP A 176 -6.15 4.16 0.82
N ALA A 177 -6.40 2.85 0.59
CA ALA A 177 -6.99 2.39 -0.67
C ALA A 177 -8.39 3.01 -0.91
N ILE A 178 -9.20 3.10 0.15
CA ILE A 178 -10.52 3.76 0.08
C ILE A 178 -10.38 5.26 -0.19
N GLN A 179 -9.43 5.95 0.46
CA GLN A 179 -9.20 7.39 0.29
C GLN A 179 -8.61 7.77 -1.07
N ALA A 180 -7.97 6.83 -1.78
CA ALA A 180 -7.46 7.07 -3.13
C ALA A 180 -8.58 7.33 -4.15
N HIS A 181 -9.78 6.81 -3.89
CA HIS A 181 -10.94 7.00 -4.76
C HIS A 181 -11.66 8.31 -4.42
N LYS A 182 -11.93 9.10 -5.45
CA LYS A 182 -12.57 10.44 -5.33
C LYS A 182 -14.08 10.39 -5.49
N THR A 183 -14.62 9.31 -6.09
CA THR A 183 -16.03 9.16 -6.40
C THR A 183 -16.55 7.79 -6.01
N LEU A 184 -17.84 7.73 -5.65
CA LEU A 184 -18.56 6.49 -5.46
C LEU A 184 -19.72 6.41 -6.45
N ASN A 185 -19.68 5.43 -7.33
CA ASN A 185 -20.78 5.14 -8.23
C ASN A 185 -21.79 4.27 -7.51
N VAL A 186 -23.05 4.68 -7.54
CA VAL A 186 -24.18 3.96 -6.94
C VAL A 186 -25.20 3.65 -8.02
N SER A 187 -25.70 2.43 -8.08
CA SER A 187 -26.71 2.01 -9.05
C SER A 187 -27.89 1.30 -8.41
N PHE A 188 -29.10 1.60 -8.92
CA PHE A 188 -30.34 0.97 -8.48
C PHE A 188 -31.34 0.93 -9.63
N ARG A 189 -31.85 -0.26 -9.96
CA ARG A 189 -32.89 -0.49 -11.01
C ARG A 189 -32.56 0.23 -12.33
N GLY A 190 -31.29 0.17 -12.79
CA GLY A 190 -30.83 0.75 -14.05
C GLY A 190 -30.60 2.27 -14.02
N ARG A 191 -30.75 2.93 -12.89
CA ARG A 191 -30.36 4.34 -12.69
C ARG A 191 -29.03 4.40 -11.94
N ASN A 192 -28.23 5.43 -12.23
CA ASN A 192 -26.92 5.63 -11.65
C ASN A 192 -26.83 7.01 -10.98
N TRP A 193 -26.10 7.05 -9.88
CA TRP A 193 -25.72 8.27 -9.13
C TRP A 193 -24.23 8.25 -8.89
N CYS A 194 -23.64 9.43 -8.83
CA CYS A 194 -22.23 9.61 -8.46
C CYS A 194 -22.18 10.46 -7.19
N ILE A 195 -21.50 9.98 -6.16
CA ILE A 195 -21.21 10.75 -4.94
C ILE A 195 -19.78 11.25 -5.05
N ASP A 196 -19.60 12.57 -4.98
CA ASP A 196 -18.34 13.27 -5.09
C ASP A 196 -18.34 14.54 -4.21
N ALA A 197 -17.32 15.38 -4.34
CA ALA A 197 -17.24 16.63 -3.59
C ALA A 197 -18.35 17.64 -3.93
N ALA A 198 -18.94 17.56 -5.14
CA ALA A 198 -20.04 18.44 -5.55
C ALA A 198 -21.40 17.91 -5.06
N HIS A 199 -21.53 16.58 -4.98
CA HIS A 199 -22.74 15.88 -4.54
C HIS A 199 -22.37 14.89 -3.42
N PRO A 200 -22.08 15.37 -2.19
CA PRO A 200 -21.46 14.57 -1.15
C PRO A 200 -22.42 13.63 -0.41
N THR A 201 -23.72 13.69 -0.70
CA THR A 201 -24.75 12.90 0.02
C THR A 201 -25.73 12.26 -0.95
N LEU A 202 -26.15 11.03 -0.63
CA LEU A 202 -27.19 10.28 -1.33
C LEU A 202 -28.13 9.63 -0.32
N LEU A 203 -29.44 9.88 -0.44
CA LEU A 203 -30.48 9.46 0.49
C LEU A 203 -31.26 8.26 -0.03
N PHE A 204 -31.57 7.31 0.86
CA PHE A 204 -32.34 6.11 0.56
C PHE A 204 -33.57 6.03 1.46
N GLY A 205 -34.70 5.62 0.92
CA GLY A 205 -35.88 5.37 1.73
C GLY A 205 -37.12 5.10 0.92
N ARG A 206 -38.22 4.85 1.60
CA ARG A 206 -39.50 4.55 0.96
C ARG A 206 -40.24 5.81 0.49
N GLU A 207 -39.96 6.96 1.06
CA GLU A 207 -40.60 8.23 0.74
C GLU A 207 -40.02 8.87 -0.54
N THR A 208 -40.89 9.54 -1.29
CA THR A 208 -40.52 10.13 -2.61
C THR A 208 -39.53 11.30 -2.53
N GLY A 209 -39.22 11.78 -1.33
CA GLY A 209 -38.17 12.81 -1.10
C GLY A 209 -36.74 12.29 -1.04
N ASN A 210 -36.52 10.97 -1.14
CA ASN A 210 -35.21 10.40 -1.21
C ASN A 210 -34.67 10.34 -2.65
N ASP A 211 -33.36 10.33 -2.82
CA ASP A 211 -32.69 10.19 -4.13
C ASP A 211 -32.98 8.79 -4.72
N ILE A 212 -32.89 7.77 -3.85
CA ILE A 212 -33.26 6.38 -4.19
C ILE A 212 -34.50 6.00 -3.41
N VAL A 213 -35.61 5.86 -4.14
CA VAL A 213 -36.90 5.44 -3.57
C VAL A 213 -37.06 3.93 -3.69
N ILE A 214 -37.13 3.24 -2.55
CA ILE A 214 -37.30 1.79 -2.46
C ILE A 214 -38.69 1.49 -1.90
N PRO A 215 -39.69 1.13 -2.74
CA PRO A 215 -41.10 0.96 -2.33
C PRO A 215 -41.35 -0.43 -1.70
N ASP A 216 -40.67 -0.69 -0.56
CA ASP A 216 -40.83 -1.93 0.22
C ASP A 216 -41.29 -1.57 1.64
N PRO A 217 -42.28 -2.29 2.22
CA PRO A 217 -42.79 -2.03 3.56
C PRO A 217 -41.75 -2.18 4.68
N ARG A 218 -40.66 -2.93 4.45
CA ARG A 218 -39.55 -3.09 5.39
C ARG A 218 -38.65 -1.85 5.42
N VAL A 219 -38.70 -1.00 4.38
CA VAL A 219 -37.87 0.20 4.25
C VAL A 219 -38.52 1.36 5.00
N SER A 220 -37.78 2.05 5.84
CA SER A 220 -38.23 3.27 6.53
C SER A 220 -38.41 4.43 5.54
N ARG A 221 -39.21 5.43 5.88
CA ARG A 221 -39.43 6.63 5.04
C ARG A 221 -38.12 7.30 4.66
N GLN A 222 -37.25 7.55 5.63
CA GLN A 222 -35.86 7.89 5.50
C GLN A 222 -35.11 6.73 6.14
N HIS A 223 -34.39 5.92 5.36
CA HIS A 223 -33.81 4.66 5.82
C HIS A 223 -32.34 4.76 6.12
N ALA A 224 -31.58 5.19 5.15
CA ALA A 224 -30.14 5.33 5.23
C ALA A 224 -29.64 6.44 4.29
N ARG A 225 -28.38 6.80 4.43
CA ARG A 225 -27.69 7.71 3.52
C ARG A 225 -26.23 7.31 3.34
N ILE A 226 -25.67 7.65 2.20
CA ILE A 226 -24.24 7.63 2.01
C ILE A 226 -23.75 9.09 2.04
N GLU A 227 -22.65 9.34 2.76
CA GLU A 227 -22.02 10.66 2.89
C GLU A 227 -20.53 10.58 2.61
N LEU A 228 -20.02 11.50 1.78
CA LEU A 228 -18.59 11.73 1.60
C LEU A 228 -18.09 12.67 2.71
N ARG A 229 -17.24 12.15 3.60
CA ARG A 229 -16.64 12.90 4.71
C ARG A 229 -15.13 12.60 4.78
N GLY A 230 -14.29 13.62 4.67
CA GLY A 230 -12.83 13.47 4.78
C GLY A 230 -12.21 12.49 3.76
N GLY A 231 -12.78 12.40 2.55
CA GLY A 231 -12.34 11.46 1.51
C GLY A 231 -12.81 10.01 1.70
N LEU A 232 -13.69 9.75 2.67
CA LEU A 232 -14.29 8.43 2.93
C LEU A 232 -15.79 8.48 2.73
N PHE A 233 -16.37 7.37 2.24
CA PHE A 233 -17.80 7.21 2.05
C PHE A 233 -18.39 6.44 3.23
N TYR A 234 -19.29 7.09 3.98
CA TYR A 234 -19.97 6.52 5.14
C TYR A 234 -21.39 6.14 4.77
N LEU A 235 -21.75 4.89 5.03
CA LEU A 235 -23.15 4.44 5.03
C LEU A 235 -23.69 4.59 6.45
N ALA A 236 -24.65 5.49 6.65
CA ALA A 236 -25.28 5.75 7.94
C ALA A 236 -26.73 5.26 7.91
N ASP A 237 -27.10 4.39 8.86
CA ASP A 237 -28.45 3.87 9.05
C ASP A 237 -29.23 4.69 10.08
N THR A 238 -30.46 5.04 9.74
CA THR A 238 -31.43 5.69 10.63
C THR A 238 -32.74 4.91 10.74
N SER A 239 -32.75 3.68 10.25
CA SER A 239 -33.94 2.89 10.05
C SER A 239 -34.45 2.14 11.30
N THR A 240 -35.63 1.53 11.16
CA THR A 240 -36.18 0.65 12.18
C THR A 240 -35.68 -0.79 12.04
N ASN A 241 -35.45 -1.25 10.80
CA ASN A 241 -35.11 -2.64 10.51
C ASN A 241 -33.64 -2.89 10.25
N GLY A 242 -32.82 -1.83 10.11
CA GLY A 242 -31.39 -1.91 9.82
C GLY A 242 -31.09 -1.93 8.31
N THR A 243 -29.88 -1.54 7.98
CA THR A 243 -29.31 -1.58 6.62
C THR A 243 -28.29 -2.72 6.54
N TYR A 244 -28.44 -3.59 5.55
CA TYR A 244 -27.58 -4.75 5.34
C TYR A 244 -26.55 -4.43 4.27
N LEU A 245 -25.29 -4.63 4.60
CA LEU A 245 -24.15 -4.38 3.71
C LEU A 245 -23.47 -5.70 3.35
N LEU A 246 -23.40 -6.01 2.06
CA LEU A 246 -22.69 -7.16 1.51
C LEU A 246 -21.54 -6.66 0.63
N GLU A 247 -20.34 -6.55 1.18
CA GLU A 247 -19.13 -6.22 0.42
C GLU A 247 -18.54 -7.45 -0.24
N GLN A 248 -17.86 -7.26 -1.37
CA GLN A 248 -17.21 -8.36 -2.08
C GLN A 248 -16.16 -9.07 -1.20
N GLY A 249 -16.30 -10.39 -1.07
CA GLY A 249 -15.36 -11.23 -0.30
C GLY A 249 -15.50 -11.12 1.22
N ARG A 250 -16.61 -10.57 1.73
CA ARG A 250 -16.89 -10.41 3.15
C ARG A 250 -18.21 -11.04 3.56
N ALA A 251 -18.34 -11.31 4.85
CA ALA A 251 -19.62 -11.66 5.44
C ALA A 251 -20.55 -10.44 5.44
N GLU A 252 -21.83 -10.69 5.28
CA GLU A 252 -22.86 -9.66 5.38
C GLU A 252 -22.87 -9.03 6.78
N LEU A 253 -23.01 -7.70 6.82
CA LEU A 253 -23.08 -6.90 8.03
C LEU A 253 -24.44 -6.19 8.13
N CYS A 254 -25.10 -6.27 9.27
CA CYS A 254 -26.30 -5.47 9.57
C CYS A 254 -25.89 -4.22 10.38
N ILE A 255 -26.12 -3.05 9.81
CA ILE A 255 -25.91 -1.74 10.42
C ILE A 255 -27.26 -1.23 10.93
N LYS A 256 -27.36 -0.88 12.21
CA LYS A 256 -28.62 -0.41 12.79
C LYS A 256 -28.38 0.77 13.72
N ARG A 257 -28.85 1.95 13.30
CA ARG A 257 -28.64 3.24 13.98
C ARG A 257 -27.16 3.54 14.24
N ASP A 258 -26.35 3.19 13.26
CA ASP A 258 -24.90 3.30 13.30
C ASP A 258 -24.39 3.65 11.90
N GLU A 259 -23.07 3.85 11.77
CA GLU A 259 -22.45 4.13 10.49
C GLU A 259 -21.26 3.19 10.20
N PHE A 260 -20.98 3.00 8.92
CA PHE A 260 -19.90 2.14 8.46
C PHE A 260 -19.21 2.74 7.24
N ILE A 261 -17.88 2.62 7.17
CA ILE A 261 -17.10 3.07 6.01
C ILE A 261 -17.22 2.03 4.89
N LEU A 262 -17.73 2.45 3.75
CA LEU A 262 -17.86 1.61 2.56
C LEU A 262 -16.48 1.22 2.01
N GLY A 263 -16.35 -0.05 1.63
CA GLY A 263 -15.20 -0.58 0.91
C GLY A 263 -15.28 -0.31 -0.60
N GLU A 264 -14.52 -1.07 -1.38
CA GLU A 264 -14.37 -0.85 -2.83
C GLU A 264 -15.66 -1.06 -3.60
N LYS A 265 -16.41 -2.12 -3.33
CA LYS A 265 -17.70 -2.43 -3.97
C LYS A 265 -18.54 -3.40 -3.17
N GLY A 266 -19.85 -3.31 -3.37
CA GLY A 266 -20.80 -4.16 -2.68
C GLY A 266 -22.25 -3.84 -3.02
N HIS A 267 -23.15 -4.36 -2.17
CA HIS A 267 -24.57 -4.18 -2.26
C HIS A 267 -25.14 -3.79 -0.90
N ILE A 268 -26.13 -2.91 -0.92
CA ILE A 268 -26.83 -2.40 0.26
C ILE A 268 -28.30 -2.82 0.17
N GLY A 269 -28.78 -3.51 1.19
CA GLY A 269 -30.20 -3.85 1.35
C GLY A 269 -30.84 -3.05 2.47
N CYS A 270 -31.91 -2.34 2.17
CA CYS A 270 -32.64 -1.51 3.13
C CYS A 270 -33.73 -2.33 3.81
N GLY A 271 -33.49 -2.82 5.04
CA GLY A 271 -34.43 -3.65 5.80
C GLY A 271 -34.52 -5.11 5.31
N PHE A 272 -33.63 -5.55 4.44
CA PHE A 272 -33.53 -6.92 3.95
C PHE A 272 -32.09 -7.25 3.53
N SER A 273 -31.75 -8.53 3.51
CA SER A 273 -30.44 -9.01 3.07
C SER A 273 -30.28 -8.90 1.56
N PRO A 274 -29.20 -8.27 1.04
CA PRO A 274 -28.83 -8.33 -0.38
C PRO A 274 -28.68 -9.75 -0.92
N ALA A 275 -28.22 -10.70 -0.08
CA ALA A 275 -28.09 -12.10 -0.49
C ALA A 275 -29.43 -12.77 -0.79
N GLU A 276 -30.51 -12.35 -0.12
CA GLU A 276 -31.87 -12.88 -0.34
C GLU A 276 -32.59 -12.17 -1.49
N ASN A 277 -32.33 -10.87 -1.70
CA ASN A 277 -33.01 -10.07 -2.73
C ASN A 277 -32.02 -9.08 -3.40
N MET A 278 -31.18 -9.59 -4.28
CA MET A 278 -30.19 -8.81 -5.02
C MET A 278 -30.82 -7.80 -6.00
N SER A 279 -32.00 -8.10 -6.55
CA SER A 279 -32.70 -7.23 -7.54
C SER A 279 -33.15 -5.90 -6.94
N ASP A 280 -33.43 -5.86 -5.65
CA ASP A 280 -33.86 -4.67 -4.92
C ASP A 280 -32.74 -4.08 -4.04
N ALA A 281 -31.53 -4.64 -4.11
CA ALA A 281 -30.35 -4.10 -3.46
C ALA A 281 -29.75 -2.96 -4.29
N VAL A 282 -29.22 -1.96 -3.59
CA VAL A 282 -28.46 -0.84 -4.17
C VAL A 282 -27.01 -1.29 -4.33
N ALA A 283 -26.49 -1.28 -5.55
CA ALA A 283 -25.08 -1.59 -5.79
C ALA A 283 -24.22 -0.34 -5.70
N PHE A 284 -22.98 -0.48 -5.22
CA PHE A 284 -22.00 0.59 -5.18
C PHE A 284 -20.62 0.11 -5.58
N ALA A 285 -19.81 1.03 -6.14
CA ALA A 285 -18.40 0.81 -6.45
C ALA A 285 -17.61 2.13 -6.40
N LEU A 286 -16.44 2.10 -5.78
CA LEU A 286 -15.47 3.19 -5.82
C LEU A 286 -14.89 3.33 -7.24
N ALA A 287 -14.62 4.58 -7.67
CA ALA A 287 -14.11 4.91 -9.01
C ALA A 287 -12.93 5.88 -8.95
#